data_ecad0ae9f9b256cc841e5d1c85d288d1
#
_entry.id   ecad0ae9f9b256cc841e5d1c85d288d1
#
_cell.length_a   1.000
_cell.length_b   1.000
_cell.length_c   1.000
_cell.angle_alpha   90.00
_cell.angle_beta   90.00
_cell.angle_gamma   90.00
#
_symmetry.space_group_name_H-M   'P 1'
#
loop_
_entity.id
_entity.type
_entity.pdbx_description
1 polymer ?
#
loop_
_entity_poly.entity_id
_entity_poly.type
_entity_poly.pdbx_seq_one_letter_code
_entity_poly.pdbx_strand_id
1 'polypeptide(L)'
;MSSTFTNALTIIVALAFLAISLGLMFIASRNAFDHNRQITRRLASGGGTDIDEMNPQRKQNLLSRMGDHLTLPDADEITRIRAELAKAGYYDETAVKSFYAIRVVALFGPQLILMLCWGLLWANMGPKGTIFISGALAMIGLFGPNMFIRWKQKQRTLRCKEGFPDMMDLMVACIEAGLGLDAALIRVSHELGGRYPALKVNLEIMNLELRAGRERHQAMMNFAERIGLEEAKALAVMLRQAEEMGSSIGVALRTFSDDMRTKRMLLAEEKAMALSAKLTVPLIVFIFPTLMIMLLLPAGIRLAETLG
;
A
#
# COMPACT_ATOMS: atom_id res chain seq x y z
N MET A 1 40.68 -23.65 -12.17
CA MET A 1 40.01 -22.53 -12.86
C MET A 1 38.62 -22.89 -13.38
N SER A 2 38.30 -24.15 -13.62
CA SER A 2 36.95 -24.56 -14.10
C SER A 2 35.84 -24.52 -13.02
N SER A 3 36.14 -24.81 -11.75
CA SER A 3 35.14 -24.84 -10.66
C SER A 3 34.63 -23.45 -10.22
N THR A 4 35.45 -22.43 -10.30
CA THR A 4 35.06 -21.05 -9.97
C THR A 4 34.19 -20.42 -11.06
N PHE A 5 34.43 -20.77 -12.31
CA PHE A 5 33.63 -20.30 -13.45
C PHE A 5 32.24 -20.95 -13.49
N THR A 6 32.16 -22.26 -13.17
CA THR A 6 30.88 -22.97 -13.05
C THR A 6 30.05 -22.47 -11.86
N ASN A 7 30.68 -22.16 -10.72
CA ASN A 7 29.97 -21.59 -9.56
C ASN A 7 29.47 -20.16 -9.82
N ALA A 8 30.20 -19.31 -10.55
CA ALA A 8 29.75 -17.99 -10.93
C ALA A 8 28.56 -18.04 -11.92
N LEU A 9 28.63 -18.96 -12.90
CA LEU A 9 27.56 -19.16 -13.87
C LEU A 9 26.26 -19.62 -13.20
N THR A 10 26.32 -20.51 -12.21
CA THR A 10 25.15 -21.01 -11.47
C THR A 10 24.53 -19.96 -10.58
N ILE A 11 25.33 -19.09 -9.93
CA ILE A 11 24.83 -17.96 -9.15
C ILE A 11 24.11 -16.96 -10.07
N ILE A 12 24.67 -16.67 -11.25
CA ILE A 12 24.03 -15.77 -12.24
C ILE A 12 22.72 -16.35 -12.74
N VAL A 13 22.66 -17.63 -13.06
CA VAL A 13 21.43 -18.32 -13.49
C VAL A 13 20.38 -18.32 -12.37
N ALA A 14 20.77 -18.62 -11.11
CA ALA A 14 19.85 -18.58 -9.97
C ALA A 14 19.31 -17.17 -9.72
N LEU A 15 20.13 -16.13 -9.83
CA LEU A 15 19.71 -14.73 -9.71
C LEU A 15 18.79 -14.30 -10.88
N ALA A 16 19.08 -14.74 -12.10
CA ALA A 16 18.22 -14.49 -13.27
C ALA A 16 16.84 -15.15 -13.10
N PHE A 17 16.78 -16.39 -12.62
CA PHE A 17 15.52 -17.09 -12.33
C PHE A 17 14.74 -16.43 -11.18
N LEU A 18 15.43 -15.96 -10.14
CA LEU A 18 14.82 -15.21 -9.05
C LEU A 18 14.23 -13.88 -9.57
N ALA A 19 14.94 -13.18 -10.45
CA ALA A 19 14.47 -11.96 -11.08
C ALA A 19 13.28 -12.22 -12.02
N ILE A 20 13.29 -13.31 -12.79
CA ILE A 20 12.18 -13.73 -13.66
C ILE A 20 10.96 -14.13 -12.84
N SER A 21 11.12 -14.88 -11.75
CA SER A 21 10.04 -15.28 -10.84
C SER A 21 9.40 -14.06 -10.15
N LEU A 22 10.21 -13.12 -9.66
CA LEU A 22 9.75 -11.83 -9.12
C LEU A 22 9.08 -10.96 -10.20
N GLY A 23 9.62 -10.94 -11.42
CA GLY A 23 9.05 -10.24 -12.56
C GLY A 23 7.70 -10.81 -12.98
N LEU A 24 7.57 -12.13 -13.08
CA LEU A 24 6.31 -12.83 -13.39
C LEU A 24 5.27 -12.63 -12.27
N MET A 25 5.69 -12.69 -11.00
CA MET A 25 4.84 -12.38 -9.86
C MET A 25 4.36 -10.93 -9.90
N PHE A 26 5.24 -9.97 -10.24
CA PHE A 26 4.90 -8.56 -10.38
C PHE A 26 3.96 -8.30 -11.56
N ILE A 27 4.19 -8.93 -12.72
CA ILE A 27 3.34 -8.84 -13.90
C ILE A 27 1.99 -9.53 -13.65
N ALA A 28 1.97 -10.71 -13.04
CA ALA A 28 0.74 -11.42 -12.68
C ALA A 28 -0.09 -10.61 -11.68
N SER A 29 0.57 -9.99 -10.67
CA SER A 29 -0.10 -9.11 -9.72
C SER A 29 -0.63 -7.83 -10.41
N ARG A 30 0.13 -7.22 -11.33
CA ARG A 30 -0.34 -6.07 -12.10
C ARG A 30 -1.50 -6.42 -13.03
N ASN A 31 -1.41 -7.50 -13.78
CA ASN A 31 -2.47 -7.91 -14.73
C ASN A 31 -3.76 -8.37 -14.02
N ALA A 32 -3.65 -9.09 -12.91
CA ALA A 32 -4.81 -9.48 -12.11
C ALA A 32 -5.49 -8.24 -11.47
N PHE A 33 -4.73 -7.17 -11.23
CA PHE A 33 -5.21 -5.97 -10.55
C PHE A 33 -5.48 -4.77 -11.48
N ASP A 34 -4.94 -4.72 -12.69
CA ASP A 34 -5.21 -3.61 -13.63
C ASP A 34 -6.59 -3.71 -14.29
N HIS A 35 -7.20 -4.89 -14.32
CA HIS A 35 -8.57 -5.06 -14.82
C HIS A 35 -9.60 -4.27 -13.99
N ASN A 36 -9.31 -3.99 -12.74
CA ASN A 36 -10.18 -3.22 -11.83
C ASN A 36 -10.18 -1.71 -12.08
N ARG A 37 -9.21 -1.18 -12.83
CA ARG A 37 -9.19 0.25 -13.21
C ARG A 37 -10.24 0.61 -14.25
N GLN A 38 -10.69 -0.36 -15.04
CA GLN A 38 -11.73 -0.12 -16.06
C GLN A 38 -13.12 -0.01 -15.44
N ILE A 39 -13.42 -0.75 -14.36
CA ILE A 39 -14.72 -0.69 -13.67
C ILE A 39 -14.88 0.65 -12.94
N THR A 40 -13.83 1.14 -12.29
CA THR A 40 -13.86 2.46 -11.64
C THR A 40 -14.00 3.61 -12.64
N ARG A 41 -13.47 3.47 -13.86
CA ARG A 41 -13.69 4.46 -14.93
C ARG A 41 -15.12 4.44 -15.47
N ARG A 42 -15.76 3.28 -15.55
CA ARG A 42 -17.17 3.15 -16.00
C ARG A 42 -18.16 3.67 -14.96
N LEU A 43 -17.87 3.55 -13.66
CA LEU A 43 -18.66 4.15 -12.59
C LEU A 43 -18.45 5.67 -12.49
N ALA A 44 -17.29 6.17 -12.93
CA ALA A 44 -16.97 7.61 -12.94
C ALA A 44 -17.50 8.35 -14.17
N SER A 45 -17.78 7.66 -15.29
CA SER A 45 -18.45 8.22 -16.48
C SER A 45 -19.94 7.93 -16.40
N GLY A 46 -20.65 8.62 -15.50
CA GLY A 46 -22.08 8.48 -15.35
C GLY A 46 -22.84 8.64 -16.65
N GLY A 47 -23.62 7.62 -17.02
CA GLY A 47 -24.75 7.71 -17.92
C GLY A 47 -24.40 7.69 -19.42
N GLY A 48 -24.53 6.52 -20.02
CA GLY A 48 -24.56 6.33 -21.46
C GLY A 48 -24.79 4.87 -21.76
N THR A 49 -26.02 4.57 -22.12
CA THR A 49 -26.46 3.31 -22.70
C THR A 49 -25.61 2.96 -23.92
N ASP A 50 -24.81 1.90 -23.81
CA ASP A 50 -24.55 1.01 -24.95
C ASP A 50 -24.29 -0.38 -24.39
N ILE A 51 -25.35 -1.18 -24.43
CA ILE A 51 -25.32 -2.62 -24.30
C ILE A 51 -24.97 -3.12 -25.67
N ASP A 52 -23.69 -3.36 -25.93
CA ASP A 52 -23.32 -4.33 -26.98
C ASP A 52 -21.93 -4.94 -26.66
N GLU A 53 -22.01 -6.22 -26.50
CA GLU A 53 -21.12 -7.29 -26.86
C GLU A 53 -19.60 -6.99 -26.91
N MET A 54 -18.92 -7.32 -25.83
CA MET A 54 -17.67 -8.08 -25.99
C MET A 54 -17.41 -8.90 -24.71
N ASN A 55 -17.66 -10.19 -24.83
CA ASN A 55 -17.63 -11.21 -23.78
C ASN A 55 -16.22 -11.40 -23.18
N PRO A 56 -15.89 -10.80 -22.00
CA PRO A 56 -14.61 -11.03 -21.32
C PRO A 56 -14.62 -12.27 -20.43
N GLN A 57 -15.68 -13.08 -20.50
CA GLN A 57 -15.89 -14.24 -19.59
C GLN A 57 -14.90 -15.39 -19.84
N ARG A 58 -14.17 -15.44 -20.94
CA ARG A 58 -13.34 -16.61 -21.27
C ARG A 58 -11.98 -16.67 -20.56
N LYS A 59 -11.43 -15.53 -20.11
CA LYS A 59 -10.16 -15.49 -19.36
C LYS A 59 -10.33 -15.46 -17.82
N GLN A 60 -11.50 -15.01 -17.34
CA GLN A 60 -11.80 -15.02 -15.89
C GLN A 60 -12.06 -16.42 -15.36
N ASN A 61 -12.54 -17.34 -16.21
CA ASN A 61 -12.96 -18.67 -15.79
C ASN A 61 -11.82 -19.63 -15.40
N LEU A 62 -10.58 -19.40 -15.79
CA LEU A 62 -9.47 -20.29 -15.43
C LEU A 62 -8.91 -19.96 -14.03
N LEU A 63 -8.71 -18.68 -13.71
CA LEU A 63 -8.21 -18.23 -12.40
C LEU A 63 -9.27 -18.38 -11.30
N SER A 64 -10.55 -18.14 -11.60
CA SER A 64 -11.63 -18.34 -10.63
C SER A 64 -11.91 -19.84 -10.39
N ARG A 65 -11.83 -20.68 -11.42
CA ARG A 65 -11.96 -22.14 -11.27
C ARG A 65 -10.84 -22.77 -10.44
N MET A 66 -9.62 -22.25 -10.55
CA MET A 66 -8.52 -22.71 -9.68
C MET A 66 -8.71 -22.27 -8.21
N GLY A 67 -9.37 -21.15 -7.97
CA GLY A 67 -9.68 -20.69 -6.61
C GLY A 67 -10.81 -21.46 -5.91
N ASP A 68 -11.75 -22.04 -6.66
CA ASP A 68 -12.88 -22.77 -6.08
C ASP A 68 -12.50 -24.18 -5.55
N HIS A 69 -11.35 -24.72 -5.97
CA HIS A 69 -10.86 -26.04 -5.54
C HIS A 69 -9.80 -26.01 -4.44
N LEU A 70 -9.32 -24.82 -4.05
CA LEU A 70 -8.33 -24.66 -2.99
C LEU A 70 -9.06 -24.35 -1.68
N THR A 71 -9.00 -25.30 -0.74
CA THR A 71 -9.41 -25.24 0.67
C THR A 71 -10.00 -23.91 1.10
N LEU A 72 -11.32 -23.89 1.31
CA LEU A 72 -12.05 -22.73 1.85
C LEU A 72 -11.36 -22.26 3.15
N PRO A 73 -10.75 -21.08 3.17
CA PRO A 73 -10.28 -20.50 4.40
C PRO A 73 -11.48 -20.20 5.30
N ASP A 74 -11.25 -20.14 6.60
CA ASP A 74 -12.26 -19.81 7.59
C ASP A 74 -13.02 -18.54 7.17
N ALA A 75 -14.33 -18.52 7.35
CA ALA A 75 -15.18 -17.39 6.94
C ALA A 75 -14.69 -16.05 7.53
N ASP A 76 -14.10 -16.09 8.72
CA ASP A 76 -13.51 -14.92 9.39
C ASP A 76 -12.23 -14.44 8.68
N GLU A 77 -11.41 -15.35 8.16
CA GLU A 77 -10.20 -15.01 7.40
C GLU A 77 -10.56 -14.35 6.07
N ILE A 78 -11.57 -14.84 5.37
CA ILE A 78 -12.07 -14.27 4.11
C ILE A 78 -12.56 -12.82 4.36
N THR A 79 -13.31 -12.60 5.44
CA THR A 79 -13.84 -11.28 5.79
C THR A 79 -12.70 -10.30 6.10
N ARG A 80 -11.68 -10.75 6.83
CA ARG A 80 -10.50 -9.96 7.16
C ARG A 80 -9.70 -9.58 5.91
N ILE A 81 -9.44 -10.54 5.02
CA ILE A 81 -8.71 -10.31 3.76
C ILE A 81 -9.50 -9.40 2.83
N ARG A 82 -10.84 -9.55 2.77
CA ARG A 82 -11.71 -8.64 2.02
C ARG A 82 -11.59 -7.20 2.52
N ALA A 83 -11.57 -6.98 3.83
CA ALA A 83 -11.37 -5.66 4.42
C ALA A 83 -9.97 -5.09 4.11
N GLU A 84 -8.92 -5.92 4.15
CA GLU A 84 -7.57 -5.52 3.77
C GLU A 84 -7.46 -5.17 2.28
N LEU A 85 -8.09 -5.93 1.40
CA LEU A 85 -8.14 -5.66 -0.04
C LEU A 85 -8.96 -4.39 -0.35
N ALA A 86 -10.06 -4.16 0.35
CA ALA A 86 -10.85 -2.93 0.21
C ALA A 86 -10.03 -1.69 0.58
N LYS A 87 -9.21 -1.74 1.65
CA LYS A 87 -8.25 -0.68 2.00
C LYS A 87 -7.19 -0.45 0.92
N ALA A 88 -6.77 -1.52 0.22
CA ALA A 88 -5.85 -1.41 -0.93
C ALA A 88 -6.54 -0.90 -2.20
N GLY A 89 -7.89 -0.81 -2.19
CA GLY A 89 -8.70 -0.30 -3.30
C GLY A 89 -9.27 -1.36 -4.22
N TYR A 90 -9.29 -2.59 -3.78
CA TYR A 90 -9.87 -3.70 -4.52
C TYR A 90 -11.23 -4.05 -3.91
N TYR A 91 -12.30 -3.51 -4.50
CA TYR A 91 -13.68 -3.66 -4.00
C TYR A 91 -14.42 -4.84 -4.62
N ASP A 92 -13.79 -5.52 -5.59
CA ASP A 92 -14.40 -6.62 -6.33
C ASP A 92 -14.42 -7.92 -5.50
N GLU A 93 -15.49 -8.69 -5.59
CA GLU A 93 -15.60 -10.02 -4.94
C GLU A 93 -14.58 -11.02 -5.49
N THR A 94 -14.19 -10.86 -6.75
CA THR A 94 -13.15 -11.67 -7.38
C THR A 94 -11.74 -11.37 -6.87
N ALA A 95 -11.53 -10.22 -6.20
CA ALA A 95 -10.22 -9.82 -5.68
C ALA A 95 -9.69 -10.79 -4.61
N VAL A 96 -10.58 -11.34 -3.77
CA VAL A 96 -10.20 -12.34 -2.76
C VAL A 96 -9.73 -13.63 -3.44
N LYS A 97 -10.47 -14.14 -4.43
CA LYS A 97 -10.10 -15.33 -5.20
C LYS A 97 -8.77 -15.13 -5.94
N SER A 98 -8.60 -13.96 -6.57
CA SER A 98 -7.35 -13.59 -7.25
C SER A 98 -6.17 -13.51 -6.30
N PHE A 99 -6.38 -12.99 -5.08
CA PHE A 99 -5.33 -12.94 -4.06
C PHE A 99 -4.83 -14.32 -3.65
N TYR A 100 -5.76 -15.26 -3.38
CA TYR A 100 -5.39 -16.63 -3.05
C TYR A 100 -4.72 -17.34 -4.24
N ALA A 101 -5.21 -17.15 -5.46
CA ALA A 101 -4.57 -17.69 -6.65
C ALA A 101 -3.13 -17.19 -6.82
N ILE A 102 -2.90 -15.88 -6.63
CA ILE A 102 -1.54 -15.30 -6.67
C ILE A 102 -0.66 -15.87 -5.56
N ARG A 103 -1.20 -16.05 -4.35
CA ARG A 103 -0.47 -16.62 -3.21
C ARG A 103 -0.03 -18.06 -3.49
N VAL A 104 -0.91 -18.87 -4.09
CA VAL A 104 -0.58 -20.25 -4.48
C VAL A 104 0.47 -20.28 -5.59
N VAL A 105 0.30 -19.46 -6.63
CA VAL A 105 1.30 -19.35 -7.72
C VAL A 105 2.63 -18.84 -7.19
N ALA A 106 2.64 -17.89 -6.26
CA ALA A 106 3.86 -17.36 -5.65
C ALA A 106 4.58 -18.39 -4.75
N LEU A 107 3.82 -19.31 -4.14
CA LEU A 107 4.38 -20.37 -3.29
C LEU A 107 4.92 -21.54 -4.12
N PHE A 108 4.13 -22.04 -5.06
CA PHE A 108 4.44 -23.25 -5.83
C PHE A 108 5.23 -22.95 -7.12
N GLY A 109 5.07 -21.78 -7.74
CA GLY A 109 5.74 -21.43 -8.98
C GLY A 109 7.27 -21.48 -8.89
N PRO A 110 7.89 -20.78 -7.95
CA PRO A 110 9.35 -20.83 -7.78
C PRO A 110 9.85 -22.23 -7.44
N GLN A 111 9.09 -22.99 -6.66
CA GLN A 111 9.45 -24.35 -6.27
C GLN A 111 9.41 -25.33 -7.45
N LEU A 112 8.43 -25.20 -8.33
CA LEU A 112 8.30 -26.00 -9.54
C LEU A 112 9.43 -25.69 -10.53
N ILE A 113 9.82 -24.43 -10.67
CA ILE A 113 10.97 -24.00 -11.48
C ILE A 113 12.27 -24.58 -10.91
N LEU A 114 12.45 -24.54 -9.58
CA LEU A 114 13.61 -25.11 -8.93
C LEU A 114 13.68 -26.63 -9.13
N MET A 115 12.53 -27.33 -9.09
CA MET A 115 12.45 -28.74 -9.37
C MET A 115 12.80 -29.08 -10.83
N LEU A 116 12.38 -28.25 -11.77
CA LEU A 116 12.69 -28.40 -13.19
C LEU A 116 14.21 -28.20 -13.47
N CYS A 117 14.82 -27.26 -12.74
CA CYS A 117 16.26 -26.95 -12.85
C CYS A 117 17.14 -27.81 -11.91
N TRP A 118 16.54 -28.79 -11.20
CA TRP A 118 17.23 -29.60 -10.19
C TRP A 118 18.54 -30.26 -10.69
N GLY A 119 18.51 -30.82 -11.90
CA GLY A 119 19.67 -31.46 -12.49
C GLY A 119 20.88 -30.53 -12.71
N LEU A 120 20.61 -29.26 -13.03
CA LEU A 120 21.63 -28.23 -13.25
C LEU A 120 22.19 -27.69 -11.93
N LEU A 121 21.33 -27.50 -10.94
CA LEU A 121 21.70 -26.97 -9.62
C LEU A 121 22.40 -28.00 -8.73
N TRP A 122 21.97 -29.27 -8.80
CA TRP A 122 22.56 -30.36 -8.01
C TRP A 122 24.00 -30.62 -8.38
N ALA A 123 24.33 -30.52 -9.67
CA ALA A 123 25.71 -30.74 -10.17
C ALA A 123 26.73 -29.74 -9.61
N ASN A 124 26.28 -28.53 -9.21
CA ASN A 124 27.18 -27.43 -8.87
C ASN A 124 27.17 -26.95 -7.40
N MET A 125 26.06 -27.12 -6.67
CA MET A 125 25.90 -26.54 -5.32
C MET A 125 25.76 -27.55 -4.18
N GLY A 126 25.59 -28.83 -4.48
CA GLY A 126 25.35 -29.85 -3.47
C GLY A 126 24.02 -29.71 -2.73
N PRO A 127 23.62 -30.70 -1.89
CA PRO A 127 22.28 -30.75 -1.28
C PRO A 127 22.01 -29.64 -0.27
N LYS A 128 23.04 -29.11 0.41
CA LYS A 128 22.87 -28.05 1.42
C LYS A 128 22.48 -26.71 0.78
N GLY A 129 23.07 -26.37 -0.37
CA GLY A 129 22.79 -25.13 -1.07
C GLY A 129 21.37 -25.11 -1.67
N THR A 130 20.91 -26.22 -2.23
CA THR A 130 19.57 -26.34 -2.81
C THR A 130 18.46 -26.22 -1.75
N ILE A 131 18.65 -26.82 -0.55
CA ILE A 131 17.72 -26.69 0.56
C ILE A 131 17.61 -25.24 1.04
N PHE A 132 18.73 -24.54 1.16
CA PHE A 132 18.75 -23.13 1.60
C PHE A 132 18.04 -22.22 0.59
N ILE A 133 18.27 -22.39 -0.71
CA ILE A 133 17.61 -21.62 -1.77
C ILE A 133 16.11 -21.92 -1.81
N SER A 134 15.73 -23.22 -1.70
CA SER A 134 14.32 -23.62 -1.63
C SER A 134 13.58 -22.97 -0.46
N GLY A 135 14.20 -22.97 0.73
CA GLY A 135 13.62 -22.32 1.91
C GLY A 135 13.48 -20.80 1.75
N ALA A 136 14.49 -20.14 1.19
CA ALA A 136 14.44 -18.70 0.92
C ALA A 136 13.34 -18.35 -0.10
N LEU A 137 13.19 -19.12 -1.19
CA LEU A 137 12.13 -18.92 -2.17
C LEU A 137 10.73 -19.13 -1.59
N ALA A 138 10.57 -20.17 -0.75
CA ALA A 138 9.31 -20.42 -0.08
C ALA A 138 8.92 -19.26 0.87
N MET A 139 9.89 -18.73 1.63
CA MET A 139 9.69 -17.55 2.49
C MET A 139 9.23 -16.34 1.67
N ILE A 140 9.92 -16.03 0.56
CA ILE A 140 9.55 -14.91 -0.32
C ILE A 140 8.15 -15.13 -0.91
N GLY A 141 7.80 -16.34 -1.35
CA GLY A 141 6.48 -16.68 -1.88
C GLY A 141 5.36 -16.50 -0.85
N LEU A 142 5.63 -16.81 0.42
CA LEU A 142 4.63 -16.71 1.49
C LEU A 142 4.41 -15.28 1.96
N PHE A 143 5.49 -14.52 2.16
CA PHE A 143 5.44 -13.16 2.73
C PHE A 143 5.28 -12.07 1.66
N GLY A 144 5.77 -12.30 0.43
CA GLY A 144 5.78 -11.32 -0.66
C GLY A 144 4.40 -10.74 -0.98
N PRO A 145 3.35 -11.54 -1.22
CA PRO A 145 2.02 -11.04 -1.54
C PRO A 145 1.41 -10.18 -0.44
N ASN A 146 1.58 -10.58 0.83
CA ASN A 146 1.08 -9.82 1.98
C ASN A 146 1.80 -8.48 2.13
N MET A 147 3.12 -8.47 1.95
CA MET A 147 3.93 -7.24 2.03
C MET A 147 3.57 -6.27 0.91
N PHE A 148 3.31 -6.76 -0.29
CA PHE A 148 2.87 -5.95 -1.44
C PHE A 148 1.52 -5.28 -1.17
N ILE A 149 0.53 -6.00 -0.64
CA ILE A 149 -0.78 -5.42 -0.31
C ILE A 149 -0.64 -4.35 0.78
N ARG A 150 0.09 -4.62 1.86
CA ARG A 150 0.35 -3.65 2.92
C ARG A 150 1.05 -2.40 2.41
N TRP A 151 2.02 -2.54 1.52
CA TRP A 151 2.69 -1.41 0.90
C TRP A 151 1.71 -0.58 0.06
N LYS A 152 0.84 -1.23 -0.72
CA LYS A 152 -0.17 -0.55 -1.53
C LYS A 152 -1.25 0.14 -0.70
N GLN A 153 -1.69 -0.50 0.39
CA GLN A 153 -2.57 0.12 1.39
C GLN A 153 -1.93 1.39 1.95
N LYS A 154 -0.69 1.30 2.43
CA LYS A 154 0.05 2.44 2.98
C LYS A 154 0.17 3.60 1.98
N GLN A 155 0.49 3.31 0.73
CA GLN A 155 0.55 4.30 -0.34
C GLN A 155 -0.80 4.98 -0.58
N ARG A 156 -1.89 4.20 -0.56
CA ARG A 156 -3.24 4.73 -0.77
C ARG A 156 -3.70 5.57 0.41
N THR A 157 -3.48 5.10 1.63
CA THR A 157 -3.76 5.86 2.85
C THR A 157 -2.99 7.18 2.87
N LEU A 158 -1.72 7.20 2.48
CA LEU A 158 -0.93 8.43 2.37
C LEU A 158 -1.56 9.42 1.38
N ARG A 159 -2.00 8.98 0.20
CA ARG A 159 -2.69 9.85 -0.78
C ARG A 159 -4.02 10.38 -0.24
N CYS A 160 -4.78 9.56 0.49
CA CYS A 160 -5.99 10.03 1.17
C CYS A 160 -5.66 11.04 2.27
N LYS A 161 -4.58 10.82 3.02
CA LYS A 161 -4.11 11.73 4.08
C LYS A 161 -3.70 13.09 3.53
N GLU A 162 -3.06 13.13 2.36
CA GLU A 162 -2.69 14.37 1.69
C GLU A 162 -3.92 15.18 1.24
N GLY A 163 -4.97 14.51 0.77
CA GLY A 163 -6.19 15.16 0.29
C GLY A 163 -7.23 15.45 1.37
N PHE A 164 -7.08 14.88 2.57
CA PHE A 164 -8.08 14.99 3.63
C PHE A 164 -8.28 16.44 4.13
N PRO A 165 -7.23 17.26 4.35
CA PRO A 165 -7.41 18.67 4.70
C PRO A 165 -8.13 19.48 3.60
N ASP A 166 -7.78 19.26 2.34
CA ASP A 166 -8.44 19.93 1.20
C ASP A 166 -9.94 19.53 1.13
N MET A 167 -10.28 18.28 1.48
CA MET A 167 -11.66 17.84 1.62
C MET A 167 -12.39 18.60 2.73
N MET A 168 -11.74 18.78 3.88
CA MET A 168 -12.33 19.50 5.01
C MET A 168 -12.57 20.97 4.67
N ASP A 169 -11.62 21.64 4.01
CA ASP A 169 -11.78 23.03 3.59
C ASP A 169 -12.97 23.22 2.62
N LEU A 170 -13.12 22.29 1.65
CA LEU A 170 -14.29 22.28 0.76
C LEU A 170 -15.60 22.00 1.49
N MET A 171 -15.58 21.08 2.47
CA MET A 171 -16.76 20.79 3.30
C MET A 171 -17.22 22.03 4.07
N VAL A 172 -16.27 22.72 4.74
CA VAL A 172 -16.55 23.97 5.46
C VAL A 172 -17.17 25.00 4.52
N ALA A 173 -16.54 25.24 3.36
CA ALA A 173 -17.04 26.20 2.38
C ALA A 173 -18.46 25.87 1.89
N CYS A 174 -18.76 24.59 1.63
CA CYS A 174 -20.09 24.15 1.22
C CYS A 174 -21.15 24.37 2.32
N ILE A 175 -20.82 24.04 3.58
CA ILE A 175 -21.73 24.24 4.73
C ILE A 175 -21.95 25.71 5.00
N GLU A 176 -20.92 26.56 4.90
CA GLU A 176 -21.05 28.03 5.06
C GLU A 176 -21.86 28.67 3.92
N ALA A 177 -21.82 28.09 2.72
CA ALA A 177 -22.70 28.47 1.62
C ALA A 177 -24.16 28.02 1.81
N GLY A 178 -24.49 27.34 2.94
CA GLY A 178 -25.84 26.89 3.27
C GLY A 178 -26.21 25.50 2.74
N LEU A 179 -25.28 24.75 2.20
CA LEU A 179 -25.52 23.36 1.80
C LEU A 179 -25.66 22.48 3.04
N GLY A 180 -26.65 21.56 3.02
CA GLY A 180 -26.71 20.48 4.02
C GLY A 180 -25.52 19.53 3.91
N LEU A 181 -25.20 18.84 5.02
CA LEU A 181 -24.02 17.97 5.10
C LEU A 181 -23.96 16.92 3.97
N ASP A 182 -25.09 16.28 3.66
CA ASP A 182 -25.14 15.24 2.62
C ASP A 182 -24.91 15.83 1.21
N ALA A 183 -25.46 17.00 0.93
CA ALA A 183 -25.23 17.73 -0.32
C ALA A 183 -23.78 18.21 -0.44
N ALA A 184 -23.19 18.66 0.66
CA ALA A 184 -21.80 19.05 0.73
C ALA A 184 -20.87 17.87 0.42
N LEU A 185 -21.12 16.69 1.01
CA LEU A 185 -20.35 15.46 0.73
C LEU A 185 -20.36 15.05 -0.75
N ILE A 186 -21.54 15.15 -1.40
CA ILE A 186 -21.67 14.88 -2.84
C ILE A 186 -20.87 15.92 -3.65
N ARG A 187 -21.00 17.20 -3.34
CA ARG A 187 -20.29 18.27 -4.04
C ARG A 187 -18.77 18.12 -3.93
N VAL A 188 -18.28 17.88 -2.72
CA VAL A 188 -16.86 17.66 -2.43
C VAL A 188 -16.30 16.44 -3.15
N SER A 189 -17.07 15.33 -3.24
CA SER A 189 -16.61 14.14 -3.97
C SER A 189 -16.37 14.43 -5.45
N HIS A 190 -17.15 15.31 -6.08
CA HIS A 190 -16.97 15.73 -7.46
C HIS A 190 -15.74 16.64 -7.64
N GLU A 191 -15.57 17.63 -6.78
CA GLU A 191 -14.47 18.60 -6.86
C GLU A 191 -13.10 17.95 -6.62
N LEU A 192 -13.00 17.04 -5.67
CA LEU A 192 -11.75 16.33 -5.35
C LEU A 192 -11.30 15.34 -6.42
N GLY A 193 -12.18 14.99 -7.36
CA GLY A 193 -11.96 13.88 -8.28
C GLY A 193 -10.74 14.01 -9.18
N GLY A 194 -10.40 15.22 -9.59
CA GLY A 194 -9.24 15.49 -10.43
C GLY A 194 -7.91 15.34 -9.71
N ARG A 195 -7.85 15.72 -8.43
CA ARG A 195 -6.61 15.75 -7.64
C ARG A 195 -6.39 14.52 -6.78
N TYR A 196 -7.46 14.01 -6.16
CA TYR A 196 -7.42 12.91 -5.19
C TYR A 196 -8.36 11.76 -5.56
N PRO A 197 -8.09 11.00 -6.62
CA PRO A 197 -9.00 9.96 -7.11
C PRO A 197 -9.26 8.84 -6.10
N ALA A 198 -8.30 8.55 -5.20
CA ALA A 198 -8.48 7.57 -4.14
C ALA A 198 -9.50 8.02 -3.10
N LEU A 199 -9.51 9.30 -2.75
CA LEU A 199 -10.45 9.89 -1.80
C LEU A 199 -11.85 10.00 -2.42
N LYS A 200 -11.94 10.45 -3.70
CA LYS A 200 -13.19 10.52 -4.46
C LYS A 200 -13.95 9.20 -4.42
N VAL A 201 -13.31 8.09 -4.81
CA VAL A 201 -13.97 6.77 -4.85
C VAL A 201 -14.53 6.38 -3.48
N ASN A 202 -13.81 6.64 -2.40
CA ASN A 202 -14.29 6.32 -1.06
C ASN A 202 -15.45 7.22 -0.61
N LEU A 203 -15.45 8.50 -1.01
CA LEU A 203 -16.59 9.42 -0.78
C LEU A 203 -17.81 9.00 -1.60
N GLU A 204 -17.63 8.59 -2.85
CA GLU A 204 -18.73 8.08 -3.69
C GLU A 204 -19.37 6.83 -3.09
N ILE A 205 -18.56 5.88 -2.58
CA ILE A 205 -19.08 4.70 -1.88
C ILE A 205 -19.87 5.12 -0.64
N MET A 206 -19.37 6.06 0.16
CA MET A 206 -20.07 6.58 1.34
C MET A 206 -21.40 7.24 0.95
N ASN A 207 -21.40 8.05 -0.11
CA ASN A 207 -22.62 8.68 -0.63
C ASN A 207 -23.66 7.65 -1.11
N LEU A 208 -23.19 6.52 -1.70
CA LEU A 208 -24.07 5.40 -2.07
C LEU A 208 -24.66 4.72 -0.82
N GLU A 209 -23.85 4.52 0.22
CA GLU A 209 -24.33 3.97 1.50
C GLU A 209 -25.41 4.86 2.14
N LEU A 210 -25.21 6.20 2.13
CA LEU A 210 -26.21 7.16 2.63
C LEU A 210 -27.51 7.12 1.81
N ARG A 211 -27.42 7.08 0.48
CA ARG A 211 -28.60 6.94 -0.40
C ARG A 211 -29.33 5.62 -0.21
N ALA A 212 -28.62 4.55 0.15
CA ALA A 212 -29.21 3.25 0.48
C ALA A 212 -29.88 3.22 1.88
N GLY A 213 -29.91 4.36 2.58
CA GLY A 213 -30.58 4.49 3.90
C GLY A 213 -29.71 4.06 5.09
N ARG A 214 -28.39 3.88 4.89
CA ARG A 214 -27.50 3.61 6.02
C ARG A 214 -27.41 4.82 6.93
N GLU A 215 -27.36 4.60 8.24
CA GLU A 215 -27.16 5.64 9.25
C GLU A 215 -25.87 6.42 8.94
N ARG A 216 -25.95 7.76 9.04
CA ARG A 216 -24.84 8.66 8.68
C ARG A 216 -23.56 8.36 9.42
N HIS A 217 -23.64 8.20 10.75
CA HIS A 217 -22.47 7.86 11.56
C HIS A 217 -21.79 6.57 11.07
N GLN A 218 -22.57 5.54 10.78
CA GLN A 218 -22.08 4.25 10.32
C GLN A 218 -21.43 4.34 8.93
N ALA A 219 -22.03 5.11 8.01
CA ALA A 219 -21.45 5.36 6.68
C ALA A 219 -20.10 6.10 6.78
N MET A 220 -19.99 7.09 7.67
CA MET A 220 -18.75 7.83 7.92
C MET A 220 -17.67 6.97 8.59
N MET A 221 -18.04 6.12 9.55
CA MET A 221 -17.11 5.17 10.16
C MET A 221 -16.58 4.17 9.13
N ASN A 222 -17.45 3.62 8.28
CA ASN A 222 -17.04 2.73 7.19
C ASN A 222 -16.09 3.45 6.21
N PHE A 223 -16.37 4.70 5.90
CA PHE A 223 -15.47 5.53 5.09
C PHE A 223 -14.10 5.68 5.75
N ALA A 224 -14.06 6.04 7.04
CA ALA A 224 -12.83 6.19 7.81
C ALA A 224 -12.00 4.89 7.86
N GLU A 225 -12.65 3.75 8.05
CA GLU A 225 -12.01 2.43 8.03
C GLU A 225 -11.45 2.06 6.66
N ARG A 226 -12.18 2.38 5.57
CA ARG A 226 -11.73 2.12 4.19
C ARG A 226 -10.50 2.93 3.82
N ILE A 227 -10.44 4.21 4.19
CA ILE A 227 -9.27 5.05 3.91
C ILE A 227 -8.12 4.82 4.90
N GLY A 228 -8.41 4.23 6.08
CA GLY A 228 -7.43 3.92 7.11
C GLY A 228 -6.80 5.15 7.76
N LEU A 229 -7.60 6.22 7.99
CA LEU A 229 -7.16 7.46 8.62
C LEU A 229 -7.83 7.64 9.98
N GLU A 230 -7.03 7.88 11.02
CA GLU A 230 -7.55 8.18 12.35
C GLU A 230 -8.26 9.55 12.40
N GLU A 231 -7.80 10.51 11.60
CA GLU A 231 -8.44 11.81 11.45
C GLU A 231 -9.86 11.69 10.92
N ALA A 232 -10.12 10.77 10.00
CA ALA A 232 -11.47 10.53 9.49
C ALA A 232 -12.39 9.86 10.51
N LYS A 233 -11.85 8.98 11.37
CA LYS A 233 -12.61 8.42 12.51
C LYS A 233 -12.97 9.50 13.51
N ALA A 234 -12.01 10.36 13.85
CA ALA A 234 -12.23 11.49 14.74
C ALA A 234 -13.33 12.42 14.20
N LEU A 235 -13.31 12.70 12.89
CA LEU A 235 -14.36 13.46 12.21
C LEU A 235 -15.74 12.79 12.36
N ALA A 236 -15.85 11.48 12.11
CA ALA A 236 -17.09 10.74 12.24
C ALA A 236 -17.69 10.81 13.67
N VAL A 237 -16.83 10.65 14.68
CA VAL A 237 -17.22 10.74 16.09
C VAL A 237 -17.65 12.17 16.45
N MET A 238 -16.90 13.18 16.04
CA MET A 238 -17.18 14.59 16.29
C MET A 238 -18.51 15.01 15.66
N LEU A 239 -18.77 14.62 14.41
CA LEU A 239 -20.03 14.92 13.75
C LEU A 239 -21.22 14.27 14.44
N ARG A 240 -21.11 13.03 14.88
CA ARG A 240 -22.13 12.37 15.68
C ARG A 240 -22.42 13.15 16.97
N GLN A 241 -21.37 13.54 17.71
CA GLN A 241 -21.53 14.33 18.94
C GLN A 241 -22.20 15.69 18.66
N ALA A 242 -21.83 16.36 17.57
CA ALA A 242 -22.44 17.63 17.17
C ALA A 242 -23.97 17.46 16.86
N GLU A 243 -24.34 16.38 16.17
CA GLU A 243 -25.74 16.04 15.88
C GLU A 243 -26.52 15.72 17.17
N GLU A 244 -25.99 14.90 18.06
CA GLU A 244 -26.61 14.52 19.34
C GLU A 244 -26.81 15.72 20.26
N MET A 245 -25.85 16.66 20.28
CA MET A 245 -25.93 17.88 21.11
C MET A 245 -26.72 19.01 20.45
N GLY A 246 -27.16 18.86 19.19
CA GLY A 246 -27.81 19.93 18.44
C GLY A 246 -26.92 21.14 18.18
N SER A 247 -25.61 20.98 18.26
CA SER A 247 -24.64 22.03 18.00
C SER A 247 -24.48 22.27 16.50
N SER A 248 -24.01 23.50 16.13
CA SER A 248 -23.79 23.83 14.72
C SER A 248 -22.68 22.95 14.13
N ILE A 249 -23.05 22.06 13.21
CA ILE A 249 -22.12 21.22 12.45
C ILE A 249 -21.05 22.09 11.74
N GLY A 250 -21.45 23.28 11.26
CA GLY A 250 -20.51 24.20 10.59
C GLY A 250 -19.38 24.68 11.50
N VAL A 251 -19.70 25.00 12.75
CA VAL A 251 -18.67 25.42 13.73
C VAL A 251 -17.73 24.25 14.04
N ALA A 252 -18.28 23.07 14.27
CA ALA A 252 -17.49 21.87 14.55
C ALA A 252 -16.53 21.52 13.38
N LEU A 253 -17.03 21.57 12.14
CA LEU A 253 -16.23 21.34 10.93
C LEU A 253 -15.11 22.38 10.75
N ARG A 254 -15.43 23.67 11.02
CA ARG A 254 -14.42 24.74 10.93
C ARG A 254 -13.29 24.51 11.92
N THR A 255 -13.63 24.25 13.21
CA THR A 255 -12.63 23.97 14.24
C THR A 255 -11.76 22.76 13.85
N PHE A 256 -12.38 21.71 13.33
CA PHE A 256 -11.65 20.52 12.90
C PHE A 256 -10.74 20.78 11.68
N SER A 257 -11.19 21.62 10.72
CA SER A 257 -10.36 22.03 9.58
C SER A 257 -9.14 22.84 10.02
N ASP A 258 -9.31 23.77 10.96
CA ASP A 258 -8.22 24.56 11.52
C ASP A 258 -7.21 23.69 12.28
N ASP A 259 -7.68 22.70 13.04
CA ASP A 259 -6.83 21.69 13.67
C ASP A 259 -6.02 20.89 12.63
N MET A 260 -6.63 20.52 11.51
CA MET A 260 -5.94 19.79 10.44
C MET A 260 -4.87 20.64 9.77
N ARG A 261 -5.10 21.94 9.56
CA ARG A 261 -4.11 22.87 9.04
C ARG A 261 -2.94 23.03 10.00
N THR A 262 -3.23 23.22 11.28
CA THR A 262 -2.21 23.33 12.34
C THR A 262 -1.36 22.05 12.41
N LYS A 263 -2.00 20.89 12.41
CA LYS A 263 -1.32 19.58 12.40
C LYS A 263 -0.41 19.41 11.18
N ARG A 264 -0.86 19.88 10.01
CA ARG A 264 -0.07 19.83 8.77
C ARG A 264 1.19 20.72 8.88
N MET A 265 1.05 21.89 9.49
CA MET A 265 2.16 22.83 9.73
C MET A 265 3.18 22.23 10.71
N LEU A 266 2.71 21.71 11.86
CA LEU A 266 3.56 21.06 12.85
C LEU A 266 4.33 19.86 12.27
N LEU A 267 3.71 19.04 11.43
CA LEU A 267 4.38 17.93 10.73
C LEU A 267 5.46 18.42 9.75
N ALA A 268 5.28 19.59 9.14
CA ALA A 268 6.28 20.18 8.26
C ALA A 268 7.48 20.70 9.07
N GLU A 269 7.23 21.35 10.21
CA GLU A 269 8.25 21.81 11.16
C GLU A 269 9.04 20.65 11.76
N GLU A 270 8.36 19.56 12.19
CA GLU A 270 9.00 18.34 12.68
C GLU A 270 9.96 17.75 11.64
N LYS A 271 9.51 17.68 10.37
CA LYS A 271 10.38 17.21 9.28
C LYS A 271 11.58 18.12 9.05
N ALA A 272 11.40 19.43 9.15
CA ALA A 272 12.48 20.40 9.00
C ALA A 272 13.52 20.26 10.12
N MET A 273 13.08 20.12 11.37
CA MET A 273 13.96 19.86 12.51
C MET A 273 14.68 18.51 12.41
N ALA A 274 13.99 17.47 11.94
CA ALA A 274 14.58 16.16 11.73
C ALA A 274 15.69 16.15 10.65
N LEU A 275 15.61 17.04 9.64
CA LEU A 275 16.67 17.21 8.64
C LEU A 275 17.94 17.78 9.26
N SER A 276 17.85 18.76 10.14
CA SER A 276 18.99 19.34 10.86
C SER A 276 19.71 18.24 11.68
N ALA A 277 18.97 17.43 12.43
CA ALA A 277 19.54 16.34 13.21
C ALA A 277 20.19 15.27 12.32
N LYS A 278 19.63 14.98 11.15
CA LYS A 278 20.21 14.01 10.20
C LYS A 278 21.52 14.48 9.57
N LEU A 279 21.73 15.79 9.42
CA LEU A 279 22.99 16.35 8.92
C LEU A 279 24.13 16.22 9.93
N THR A 280 23.82 16.15 11.23
CA THR A 280 24.83 16.02 12.28
C THR A 280 25.52 14.64 12.24
N VAL A 281 24.81 13.59 11.85
CA VAL A 281 25.38 12.22 11.79
C VAL A 281 26.55 12.12 10.79
N PRO A 282 26.40 12.51 9.52
CA PRO A 282 27.52 12.51 8.57
C PRO A 282 28.67 13.42 9.04
N LEU A 283 28.36 14.57 9.61
CA LEU A 283 29.35 15.53 10.12
C LEU A 283 30.23 14.86 11.18
N ILE A 284 29.64 14.18 12.17
CA ILE A 284 30.37 13.47 13.21
C ILE A 284 31.19 12.31 12.59
N VAL A 285 30.60 11.52 11.71
CA VAL A 285 31.28 10.36 11.11
C VAL A 285 32.48 10.75 10.26
N PHE A 286 32.45 11.91 9.60
CA PHE A 286 33.57 12.35 8.77
C PHE A 286 34.57 13.24 9.50
N ILE A 287 34.11 14.14 10.37
CA ILE A 287 34.99 15.10 11.07
C ILE A 287 35.71 14.40 12.23
N PHE A 288 35.05 13.54 13.00
CA PHE A 288 35.66 12.91 14.16
C PHE A 288 36.90 12.05 13.80
N PRO A 289 36.87 11.14 12.80
CA PRO A 289 38.05 10.39 12.41
C PRO A 289 39.20 11.27 11.89
N THR A 290 38.88 12.33 11.11
CA THR A 290 39.92 13.22 10.59
C THR A 290 40.64 14.00 11.70
N LEU A 291 39.87 14.50 12.69
CA LEU A 291 40.44 15.15 13.87
C LEU A 291 41.27 14.19 14.72
N MET A 292 40.80 12.93 14.91
CA MET A 292 41.56 11.91 15.63
C MET A 292 42.87 11.59 14.94
N ILE A 293 42.86 11.42 13.62
CA ILE A 293 44.10 11.19 12.86
C ILE A 293 45.04 12.36 12.99
N MET A 294 44.55 13.60 12.82
CA MET A 294 45.38 14.80 12.92
C MET A 294 46.01 14.97 14.31
N LEU A 295 45.27 14.57 15.37
CA LEU A 295 45.79 14.68 16.76
C LEU A 295 46.72 13.55 17.14
N LEU A 296 46.46 12.32 16.69
CA LEU A 296 47.28 11.12 17.02
C LEU A 296 48.53 10.97 16.15
N LEU A 297 48.53 11.50 14.93
CA LEU A 297 49.62 11.38 14.00
C LEU A 297 50.93 11.96 14.55
N PRO A 298 51.01 13.20 15.10
CA PRO A 298 52.24 13.75 15.66
C PRO A 298 52.69 13.00 16.95
N ALA A 299 51.71 12.50 17.74
CA ALA A 299 52.01 11.72 18.93
C ALA A 299 52.59 10.34 18.57
N GLY A 300 52.04 9.71 17.53
CA GLY A 300 52.55 8.44 16.99
C GLY A 300 53.97 8.55 16.41
N ILE A 301 54.28 9.63 15.69
CA ILE A 301 55.61 9.88 15.15
C ILE A 301 56.66 10.04 16.27
N ARG A 302 56.35 10.86 17.29
CA ARG A 302 57.23 11.06 18.45
C ARG A 302 57.48 9.75 19.24
N LEU A 303 56.44 8.94 19.39
CA LEU A 303 56.54 7.64 20.06
C LEU A 303 57.43 6.66 19.27
N ALA A 304 57.32 6.65 17.94
CA ALA A 304 58.13 5.85 17.07
C ALA A 304 59.61 6.26 17.08
N GLU A 305 59.91 7.56 17.15
CA GLU A 305 61.27 8.10 17.27
C GLU A 305 61.92 7.84 18.62
N THR A 306 61.13 7.65 19.69
CA THR A 306 61.64 7.36 21.05
C THR A 306 61.83 5.88 21.33
N LEU A 307 61.17 5.01 20.55
CA LEU A 307 61.23 3.54 20.71
C LEU A 307 62.13 2.83 19.68
N GLY A 308 62.58 3.49 18.63
CA GLY A 308 63.51 3.00 17.62
C GLY A 308 64.89 3.62 17.79
#